data_a6b21fcedca4ba041a6dffc8a8ad6937
#
_entry.id   a6b21fcedca4ba041a6dffc8a8ad6937
#
_cell.length_a   1.000
_cell.length_b   1.000
_cell.length_c   1.000
_cell.angle_alpha   90.00
_cell.angle_beta   90.00
_cell.angle_gamma   90.00
#
_symmetry.space_group_name_H-M   'P 1'
#
loop_
_entity.id
_entity.type
_entity.pdbx_description
1 polymer ?
#
loop_
_entity_poly.entity_id
_entity_poly.type
_entity_poly.pdbx_seq_one_letter_code
_entity_poly.pdbx_strand_id
1 'polypeptide(L)'
;MSTDTAFTPRSLTASDYVRELFEPADTAAILVRNRSTGHTVQRIAKAETIASPDFQAWLASQNASGSDVFMGMNPIKDGAHSRTKGSLKDIRHVYLDLDRRGDESLEAIRNSPSVPAPNFVLDTSPGKHQVVWKVSGFSQDEAESLLHSLANQFGGDLAATDSTRVLRLPGFANRKLPEEFIVQARQENDAVYTLRDFTIHEDSPETPRHLSDDQERPRTVPSDHKSQSEHDWAYAKRALARGDDPEVVIQRIADYRSEDKDDPNYYARHTVSKAQQELECKSIVVEKADEKPGRTHQ
;
A
#
# COMPACT_ATOMS: atom_id res chain seq x y z
N MET A 1 -13.74 -2.91 -40.75
CA MET A 1 -12.47 -3.63 -40.53
C MET A 1 -11.63 -2.75 -39.62
N SER A 2 -11.72 -2.97 -38.31
CA SER A 2 -10.83 -2.31 -37.35
C SER A 2 -9.46 -2.97 -37.46
N THR A 3 -8.45 -2.19 -37.86
CA THR A 3 -7.06 -2.63 -37.78
C THR A 3 -6.70 -2.69 -36.28
N ASP A 4 -6.74 -3.88 -35.74
CA ASP A 4 -6.24 -4.18 -34.41
C ASP A 4 -4.71 -4.01 -34.46
N THR A 5 -4.25 -2.78 -34.19
CA THR A 5 -2.82 -2.51 -34.14
C THR A 5 -2.31 -3.09 -32.81
N ALA A 6 -1.68 -4.26 -32.90
CA ALA A 6 -1.11 -4.93 -31.75
C ALA A 6 -0.23 -3.96 -30.94
N PHE A 7 -0.48 -3.84 -29.65
CA PHE A 7 0.32 -3.00 -28.77
C PHE A 7 1.78 -3.50 -28.74
N THR A 8 2.73 -2.58 -28.90
CA THR A 8 4.15 -2.91 -28.81
C THR A 8 4.68 -2.54 -27.44
N PRO A 9 5.15 -3.49 -26.63
CA PRO A 9 5.75 -3.20 -25.32
C PRO A 9 6.89 -2.20 -25.40
N ARG A 10 6.94 -1.25 -24.46
CA ARG A 10 7.96 -0.20 -24.44
C ARG A 10 8.45 0.10 -23.03
N SER A 11 9.73 0.48 -22.92
CA SER A 11 10.29 1.03 -21.69
C SER A 11 9.82 2.47 -21.48
N LEU A 12 9.60 2.85 -20.22
CA LEU A 12 9.08 4.16 -19.85
C LEU A 12 10.12 4.93 -19.01
N THR A 13 10.27 6.21 -19.31
CA THR A 13 10.90 7.15 -18.37
C THR A 13 9.97 7.43 -17.19
N ALA A 14 10.48 8.06 -16.12
CA ALA A 14 9.65 8.49 -14.99
C ALA A 14 8.49 9.40 -15.45
N SER A 15 8.77 10.37 -16.32
CA SER A 15 7.77 11.30 -16.85
C SER A 15 6.73 10.59 -17.72
N ASP A 16 7.15 9.64 -18.55
CA ASP A 16 6.21 8.86 -19.38
C ASP A 16 5.32 7.98 -18.51
N TYR A 17 5.89 7.34 -17.49
CA TYR A 17 5.12 6.52 -16.55
C TYR A 17 4.04 7.34 -15.82
N VAL A 18 4.38 8.56 -15.37
CA VAL A 18 3.39 9.47 -14.77
C VAL A 18 2.26 9.81 -15.75
N ARG A 19 2.60 10.13 -17.01
CA ARG A 19 1.61 10.46 -18.05
C ARG A 19 0.73 9.28 -18.45
N GLU A 20 1.25 8.06 -18.35
CA GLU A 20 0.47 6.85 -18.62
C GLU A 20 -0.50 6.49 -17.50
N LEU A 21 -0.17 6.84 -16.26
CA LEU A 21 -1.02 6.56 -15.10
C LEU A 21 -2.08 7.62 -14.84
N PHE A 22 -1.80 8.88 -15.15
CA PHE A 22 -2.63 10.02 -14.74
C PHE A 22 -2.90 10.97 -15.90
N GLU A 23 -4.10 11.55 -15.89
CA GLU A 23 -4.39 12.71 -16.72
C GLU A 23 -3.59 13.94 -16.22
N PRO A 24 -3.23 14.89 -17.09
CA PRO A 24 -2.42 16.06 -16.73
C PRO A 24 -2.96 16.82 -15.50
N ALA A 25 -4.29 16.95 -15.41
CA ALA A 25 -4.97 17.67 -14.33
C ALA A 25 -5.22 16.85 -13.08
N ASP A 26 -4.91 15.54 -13.07
CA ASP A 26 -5.04 14.73 -11.86
C ASP A 26 -4.03 15.15 -10.80
N THR A 27 -4.43 15.04 -9.56
CA THR A 27 -3.55 15.28 -8.41
C THR A 27 -3.01 13.93 -7.91
N ALA A 28 -1.69 13.81 -7.80
CA ALA A 28 -1.04 12.60 -7.31
C ALA A 28 -0.07 12.91 -6.16
N ALA A 29 0.27 11.89 -5.37
CA ALA A 29 1.22 11.98 -4.27
C ALA A 29 2.57 11.42 -4.67
N ILE A 30 3.63 12.16 -4.40
CA ILE A 30 5.01 11.71 -4.44
C ILE A 30 5.52 11.56 -3.01
N LEU A 31 6.20 10.47 -2.74
CA LEU A 31 6.85 10.20 -1.46
C LEU A 31 8.36 10.00 -1.68
N VAL A 32 9.15 10.77 -0.96
CA VAL A 32 10.62 10.66 -0.98
C VAL A 32 11.09 10.28 0.41
N ARG A 33 11.79 9.15 0.54
CA ARG A 33 12.27 8.65 1.83
C ARG A 33 13.77 8.48 1.82
N ASN A 34 14.46 9.27 2.64
CA ASN A 34 15.89 9.14 2.83
C ASN A 34 16.21 7.90 3.68
N ARG A 35 17.11 7.04 3.19
CA ARG A 35 17.41 5.75 3.83
C ARG A 35 18.29 5.88 5.06
N SER A 36 19.20 6.85 5.08
CA SER A 36 20.13 7.02 6.20
C SER A 36 19.49 7.71 7.40
N THR A 37 18.62 8.71 7.13
CA THR A 37 17.98 9.51 8.19
C THR A 37 16.57 9.04 8.54
N GLY A 38 15.94 8.21 7.70
CA GLY A 38 14.52 7.84 7.81
C GLY A 38 13.55 8.97 7.47
N HIS A 39 14.07 10.19 7.17
CA HIS A 39 13.24 11.35 6.88
C HIS A 39 12.39 11.11 5.62
N THR A 40 11.11 11.40 5.73
CA THR A 40 10.14 11.20 4.66
C THR A 40 9.46 12.52 4.31
N VAL A 41 9.46 12.87 3.03
CA VAL A 41 8.76 14.04 2.49
C VAL A 41 7.66 13.54 1.57
N GLN A 42 6.43 14.03 1.78
CA GLN A 42 5.33 13.84 0.85
C GLN A 42 5.04 15.16 0.13
N ARG A 43 4.91 15.10 -1.19
CA ARG A 43 4.42 16.19 -2.02
C ARG A 43 3.19 15.76 -2.78
N ILE A 44 2.20 16.62 -2.83
CA ILE A 44 0.97 16.44 -3.61
C ILE A 44 0.98 17.51 -4.69
N ALA A 45 0.90 17.10 -5.94
CA ALA A 45 0.96 17.99 -7.09
C ALA A 45 0.15 17.44 -8.27
N LYS A 46 -0.12 18.28 -9.26
CA LYS A 46 -0.70 17.85 -10.53
C LYS A 46 0.26 16.93 -11.28
N ALA A 47 -0.30 15.94 -11.99
CA ALA A 47 0.49 14.98 -12.75
C ALA A 47 1.38 15.67 -13.80
N GLU A 48 0.87 16.69 -14.49
CA GLU A 48 1.68 17.53 -15.41
C GLU A 48 2.88 18.17 -14.72
N THR A 49 2.69 18.66 -13.48
CA THR A 49 3.79 19.23 -12.67
C THR A 49 4.79 18.16 -12.29
N ILE A 50 4.32 16.99 -11.84
CA ILE A 50 5.21 15.86 -11.48
C ILE A 50 6.02 15.42 -12.70
N ALA A 51 5.41 15.36 -13.88
CA ALA A 51 6.07 14.98 -15.13
C ALA A 51 6.96 16.08 -15.73
N SER A 52 6.97 17.29 -15.15
CA SER A 52 7.78 18.41 -15.66
C SER A 52 9.29 18.20 -15.46
N PRO A 53 10.14 18.78 -16.31
CA PRO A 53 11.60 18.66 -16.17
C PRO A 53 12.11 19.13 -14.81
N ASP A 54 11.59 20.24 -14.28
CA ASP A 54 12.03 20.81 -13.00
C ASP A 54 11.70 19.88 -11.82
N PHE A 55 10.51 19.30 -11.82
CA PHE A 55 10.12 18.36 -10.76
C PHE A 55 10.94 17.06 -10.84
N GLN A 56 11.18 16.56 -12.06
CA GLN A 56 12.03 15.38 -12.28
C GLN A 56 13.48 15.65 -11.86
N ALA A 57 14.03 16.85 -12.12
CA ALA A 57 15.35 17.24 -11.65
C ALA A 57 15.42 17.29 -10.12
N TRP A 58 14.37 17.80 -9.45
CA TRP A 58 14.27 17.75 -7.99
C TRP A 58 14.27 16.30 -7.47
N LEU A 59 13.47 15.41 -8.07
CA LEU A 59 13.45 13.98 -7.70
C LEU A 59 14.82 13.32 -7.88
N ALA A 60 15.52 13.62 -8.99
CA ALA A 60 16.87 13.13 -9.24
C ALA A 60 17.87 13.58 -8.18
N SER A 61 17.78 14.85 -7.76
CA SER A 61 18.60 15.39 -6.66
C SER A 61 18.32 14.68 -5.33
N GLN A 62 17.04 14.42 -5.00
CA GLN A 62 16.66 13.67 -3.79
C GLN A 62 17.17 12.22 -3.83
N ASN A 63 17.05 11.57 -5.00
CA ASN A 63 17.56 10.21 -5.16
C ASN A 63 19.08 10.15 -5.08
N ALA A 64 19.80 11.08 -5.71
CA ALA A 64 21.26 11.20 -5.60
C ALA A 64 21.73 11.40 -4.14
N SER A 65 20.90 12.08 -3.32
CA SER A 65 21.15 12.30 -1.89
C SER A 65 20.74 11.11 -0.99
N GLY A 66 20.51 9.91 -1.56
CA GLY A 66 20.24 8.69 -0.83
C GLY A 66 18.77 8.46 -0.48
N SER A 67 17.85 9.10 -1.19
CA SER A 67 16.42 8.89 -0.98
C SER A 67 15.82 7.96 -2.03
N ASP A 68 14.92 7.06 -1.60
CA ASP A 68 14.01 6.36 -2.50
C ASP A 68 12.88 7.28 -2.95
N VAL A 69 12.40 7.07 -4.17
CA VAL A 69 11.30 7.82 -4.77
C VAL A 69 10.12 6.90 -5.05
N PHE A 70 8.93 7.30 -4.57
CA PHE A 70 7.70 6.55 -4.74
C PHE A 70 6.58 7.46 -5.21
N MET A 71 5.55 6.88 -5.83
CA MET A 71 4.34 7.57 -6.26
C MET A 71 3.09 6.82 -5.81
N GLY A 72 2.06 7.55 -5.38
CA GLY A 72 0.74 7.00 -5.09
C GLY A 72 0.07 6.54 -6.38
N MET A 73 -0.57 5.38 -6.34
CA MET A 73 -1.08 4.72 -7.54
C MET A 73 -2.46 5.23 -7.97
N ASN A 74 -3.19 5.89 -7.09
CA ASN A 74 -4.53 6.40 -7.39
C ASN A 74 -4.61 7.91 -7.23
N PRO A 75 -5.42 8.62 -8.05
CA PRO A 75 -5.52 10.08 -7.98
C PRO A 75 -6.16 10.53 -6.66
N ILE A 76 -5.75 11.70 -6.22
CA ILE A 76 -6.19 12.35 -4.99
C ILE A 76 -7.15 13.49 -5.34
N LYS A 77 -8.15 13.73 -4.50
CA LYS A 77 -9.08 14.85 -4.62
C LYS A 77 -8.31 16.18 -4.60
N ASP A 78 -8.73 17.12 -5.42
CA ASP A 78 -8.15 18.46 -5.43
C ASP A 78 -8.31 19.14 -4.06
N GLY A 79 -7.24 19.82 -3.64
CA GLY A 79 -7.18 20.46 -2.33
C GLY A 79 -6.88 19.52 -1.15
N ALA A 80 -6.75 18.22 -1.35
CA ALA A 80 -6.30 17.34 -0.30
C ALA A 80 -4.79 17.51 -0.05
N HIS A 81 -4.40 17.48 1.22
CA HIS A 81 -3.01 17.68 1.65
C HIS A 81 -2.30 16.38 2.06
N SER A 82 -3.00 15.26 2.00
CA SER A 82 -2.46 13.97 2.41
C SER A 82 -3.06 12.82 1.59
N ARG A 83 -2.32 11.72 1.52
CA ARG A 83 -2.71 10.49 0.84
C ARG A 83 -3.39 9.56 1.85
N THR A 84 -4.67 9.81 2.12
CA THR A 84 -5.53 8.96 2.96
C THR A 84 -6.60 8.31 2.11
N LYS A 85 -7.24 7.27 2.62
CA LYS A 85 -8.39 6.62 1.96
C LYS A 85 -9.48 7.62 1.58
N GLY A 86 -9.85 8.50 2.50
CA GLY A 86 -10.85 9.56 2.26
C GLY A 86 -10.44 10.62 1.25
N SER A 87 -9.14 10.73 0.95
CA SER A 87 -8.59 11.69 -0.02
C SER A 87 -8.51 11.13 -1.43
N LEU A 88 -8.70 9.83 -1.65
CA LEU A 88 -8.72 9.27 -3.00
C LEU A 88 -9.92 9.80 -3.79
N LYS A 89 -9.67 10.17 -5.05
CA LYS A 89 -10.70 10.63 -5.98
C LYS A 89 -11.42 9.45 -6.62
N ASP A 90 -10.64 8.58 -7.25
CA ASP A 90 -11.07 7.40 -7.97
C ASP A 90 -10.08 6.25 -7.76
N ILE A 91 -10.51 5.02 -7.98
CA ILE A 91 -9.63 3.87 -8.15
C ILE A 91 -9.41 3.67 -9.65
N ARG A 92 -8.17 3.90 -10.10
CA ARG A 92 -7.77 3.73 -11.50
C ARG A 92 -6.71 2.66 -11.69
N HIS A 93 -6.08 2.23 -10.59
CA HIS A 93 -5.06 1.20 -10.64
C HIS A 93 -5.23 0.23 -9.47
N VAL A 94 -5.05 -1.05 -9.79
CA VAL A 94 -4.76 -2.11 -8.83
C VAL A 94 -3.36 -2.63 -9.12
N TYR A 95 -2.68 -3.21 -8.11
CA TYR A 95 -1.26 -3.50 -8.19
C TYR A 95 -0.86 -4.64 -7.26
N LEU A 96 0.32 -5.17 -7.50
CA LEU A 96 0.88 -6.24 -6.67
C LEU A 96 2.39 -6.01 -6.50
N ASP A 97 2.89 -6.16 -5.27
CA ASP A 97 4.31 -6.10 -4.93
C ASP A 97 4.84 -7.52 -4.76
N LEU A 98 5.77 -7.93 -5.63
CA LEU A 98 6.31 -9.29 -5.71
C LEU A 98 7.75 -9.31 -5.16
N ASP A 99 7.87 -9.34 -3.85
CA ASP A 99 9.16 -9.32 -3.15
C ASP A 99 9.83 -10.68 -3.02
N ARG A 100 9.07 -11.78 -3.02
CA ARG A 100 9.57 -13.15 -2.91
C ARG A 100 9.24 -13.93 -4.16
N ARG A 101 10.25 -14.58 -4.78
CA ARG A 101 10.08 -15.37 -6.02
C ARG A 101 9.38 -14.55 -7.12
N GLY A 102 9.75 -13.26 -7.26
CA GLY A 102 9.03 -12.33 -8.11
C GLY A 102 8.98 -12.77 -9.57
N ASP A 103 10.07 -13.34 -10.12
CA ASP A 103 10.09 -13.86 -11.50
C ASP A 103 9.05 -14.98 -11.72
N GLU A 104 8.96 -15.93 -10.79
CA GLU A 104 8.00 -17.04 -10.87
C GLU A 104 6.56 -16.54 -10.70
N SER A 105 6.34 -15.61 -9.78
CA SER A 105 5.03 -14.99 -9.56
C SER A 105 4.59 -14.16 -10.77
N LEU A 106 5.49 -13.42 -11.38
CA LEU A 106 5.21 -12.65 -12.60
C LEU A 106 4.86 -13.57 -13.77
N GLU A 107 5.56 -14.68 -13.93
CA GLU A 107 5.26 -15.69 -14.94
C GLU A 107 3.89 -16.35 -14.68
N ALA A 108 3.59 -16.67 -13.42
CA ALA A 108 2.30 -17.21 -13.03
C ALA A 108 1.14 -16.24 -13.35
N ILE A 109 1.32 -14.92 -13.11
CA ILE A 109 0.36 -13.89 -13.49
C ILE A 109 0.13 -13.88 -15.00
N ARG A 110 1.20 -13.86 -15.80
CA ARG A 110 1.12 -13.81 -17.27
C ARG A 110 0.43 -15.03 -17.88
N ASN A 111 0.58 -16.19 -17.24
CA ASN A 111 -0.02 -17.45 -17.70
C ASN A 111 -1.38 -17.73 -17.06
N SER A 112 -1.87 -16.88 -16.18
CA SER A 112 -3.12 -17.12 -15.46
C SER A 112 -4.33 -16.77 -16.32
N PRO A 113 -5.33 -17.65 -16.43
CA PRO A 113 -6.61 -17.30 -17.05
C PRO A 113 -7.51 -16.45 -16.13
N SER A 114 -7.16 -16.33 -14.85
CA SER A 114 -8.01 -15.64 -13.84
C SER A 114 -7.73 -14.15 -13.74
N VAL A 115 -6.64 -13.67 -14.31
CA VAL A 115 -6.26 -12.24 -14.30
C VAL A 115 -5.88 -11.79 -15.70
N PRO A 116 -6.22 -10.58 -16.07
CA PRO A 116 -5.82 -10.04 -17.36
C PRO A 116 -4.31 -9.74 -17.38
N ALA A 117 -3.75 -9.58 -18.59
CA ALA A 117 -2.36 -9.17 -18.74
C ALA A 117 -2.11 -7.81 -18.05
N PRO A 118 -1.02 -7.64 -17.26
CA PRO A 118 -0.73 -6.39 -16.59
C PRO A 118 -0.42 -5.27 -17.60
N ASN A 119 -0.78 -4.03 -17.26
CA ASN A 119 -0.41 -2.88 -18.08
C ASN A 119 1.04 -2.49 -17.89
N PHE A 120 1.53 -2.53 -16.65
CA PHE A 120 2.91 -2.17 -16.36
C PHE A 120 3.57 -3.22 -15.45
N VAL A 121 4.82 -3.47 -15.75
CA VAL A 121 5.74 -4.26 -14.91
C VAL A 121 6.95 -3.39 -14.59
N LEU A 122 7.22 -3.21 -13.31
CA LEU A 122 8.39 -2.51 -12.81
C LEU A 122 9.39 -3.51 -12.22
N ASP A 123 10.62 -3.47 -12.69
CA ASP A 123 11.73 -4.19 -12.08
C ASP A 123 12.30 -3.29 -10.98
N THR A 124 12.11 -3.66 -9.71
CA THR A 124 12.50 -2.84 -8.54
C THR A 124 13.83 -3.23 -7.94
N SER A 125 14.23 -4.49 -8.12
CA SER A 125 15.54 -5.09 -7.83
C SER A 125 15.62 -6.47 -8.51
N PRO A 126 16.78 -7.13 -8.55
CA PRO A 126 16.88 -8.46 -9.13
C PRO A 126 15.84 -9.44 -8.54
N GLY A 127 15.01 -10.04 -9.39
CA GLY A 127 13.97 -10.99 -9.01
C GLY A 127 12.79 -10.40 -8.22
N LYS A 128 12.62 -9.08 -8.21
CA LYS A 128 11.51 -8.39 -7.55
C LYS A 128 10.81 -7.43 -8.50
N HIS A 129 9.49 -7.53 -8.52
CA HIS A 129 8.66 -6.78 -9.44
C HIS A 129 7.50 -6.08 -8.73
N GLN A 130 7.03 -5.01 -9.36
CA GLN A 130 5.73 -4.41 -9.06
C GLN A 130 4.90 -4.48 -10.33
N VAL A 131 3.69 -4.97 -10.21
CA VAL A 131 2.78 -5.19 -11.34
C VAL A 131 1.57 -4.30 -11.17
N VAL A 132 1.12 -3.64 -12.25
CA VAL A 132 0.04 -2.67 -12.21
C VAL A 132 -0.96 -2.92 -13.35
N TRP A 133 -2.24 -2.86 -13.01
CA TRP A 133 -3.37 -2.88 -13.97
C TRP A 133 -4.11 -1.56 -13.94
N LYS A 134 -4.42 -1.01 -15.11
CA LYS A 134 -5.37 0.10 -15.28
C LYS A 134 -6.78 -0.45 -15.12
N VAL A 135 -7.57 0.16 -14.26
CA VAL A 135 -8.93 -0.30 -13.97
C VAL A 135 -9.94 0.84 -13.98
N SER A 136 -11.21 0.49 -14.13
CA SER A 136 -12.33 1.44 -14.06
C SER A 136 -13.54 0.84 -13.38
N GLY A 137 -14.36 1.69 -12.73
CA GLY A 137 -15.61 1.28 -12.10
C GLY A 137 -15.44 0.55 -10.76
N PHE A 138 -14.28 0.62 -10.14
CA PHE A 138 -14.03 0.02 -8.84
C PHE A 138 -14.40 0.97 -7.70
N SER A 139 -15.11 0.46 -6.71
CA SER A 139 -15.11 1.03 -5.37
C SER A 139 -13.78 0.75 -4.66
N GLN A 140 -13.52 1.47 -3.59
CA GLN A 140 -12.31 1.28 -2.79
C GLN A 140 -12.25 -0.10 -2.14
N ASP A 141 -13.40 -0.58 -1.62
CA ASP A 141 -13.50 -1.88 -0.97
C ASP A 141 -13.29 -3.03 -1.97
N GLU A 142 -13.87 -2.93 -3.18
CA GLU A 142 -13.65 -3.91 -4.26
C GLU A 142 -12.17 -3.96 -4.68
N ALA A 143 -11.52 -2.80 -4.77
CA ALA A 143 -10.10 -2.75 -5.11
C ALA A 143 -9.24 -3.40 -4.01
N GLU A 144 -9.49 -3.11 -2.73
CA GLU A 144 -8.73 -3.69 -1.62
C GLU A 144 -8.97 -5.20 -1.49
N SER A 145 -10.21 -5.68 -1.70
CA SER A 145 -10.51 -7.12 -1.77
C SER A 145 -9.75 -7.79 -2.91
N LEU A 146 -9.74 -7.18 -4.11
CA LEU A 146 -8.99 -7.70 -5.24
C LEU A 146 -7.48 -7.71 -4.97
N LEU A 147 -6.91 -6.63 -4.43
CA LEU A 147 -5.49 -6.56 -4.06
C LEU A 147 -5.11 -7.69 -3.09
N HIS A 148 -5.96 -7.96 -2.10
CA HIS A 148 -5.75 -9.03 -1.15
C HIS A 148 -5.80 -10.42 -1.81
N SER A 149 -6.78 -10.66 -2.69
CA SER A 149 -6.92 -11.92 -3.42
C SER A 149 -5.74 -12.16 -4.38
N LEU A 150 -5.28 -11.11 -5.10
CA LEU A 150 -4.08 -11.14 -5.93
C LEU A 150 -2.84 -11.51 -5.12
N ALA A 151 -2.64 -10.87 -3.96
CA ALA A 151 -1.50 -11.14 -3.10
C ALA A 151 -1.49 -12.58 -2.57
N ASN A 152 -2.63 -13.11 -2.17
CA ASN A 152 -2.76 -14.50 -1.75
C ASN A 152 -2.46 -15.48 -2.88
N GLN A 153 -3.03 -15.25 -4.08
CA GLN A 153 -2.90 -16.18 -5.20
C GLN A 153 -1.50 -16.20 -5.80
N PHE A 154 -0.84 -15.03 -5.89
CA PHE A 154 0.44 -14.88 -6.59
C PHE A 154 1.64 -14.62 -5.66
N GLY A 155 1.46 -14.74 -4.35
CA GLY A 155 2.54 -14.58 -3.38
C GLY A 155 3.04 -13.15 -3.23
N GLY A 156 2.14 -12.16 -3.40
CA GLY A 156 2.44 -10.75 -3.17
C GLY A 156 2.50 -10.37 -1.69
N ASP A 157 2.98 -9.15 -1.41
CA ASP A 157 3.01 -8.61 -0.06
C ASP A 157 1.61 -8.24 0.44
N LEU A 158 1.04 -9.04 1.35
CA LEU A 158 -0.25 -8.79 1.98
C LEU A 158 -0.31 -7.46 2.75
N ALA A 159 0.83 -6.95 3.22
CA ALA A 159 0.90 -5.64 3.85
C ALA A 159 0.79 -4.49 2.83
N ALA A 160 0.82 -4.78 1.53
CA ALA A 160 0.75 -3.81 0.44
C ALA A 160 -0.61 -3.80 -0.28
N THR A 161 -1.68 -4.28 0.34
CA THR A 161 -3.01 -4.44 -0.28
C THR A 161 -3.98 -3.28 -0.02
N ASP A 162 -3.51 -2.14 0.48
CA ASP A 162 -4.33 -0.95 0.67
C ASP A 162 -4.36 -0.04 -0.57
N SER A 163 -5.49 0.59 -0.85
CA SER A 163 -5.74 1.44 -2.03
C SER A 163 -4.92 2.75 -2.06
N THR A 164 -4.28 3.09 -0.93
CA THR A 164 -3.45 4.30 -0.78
C THR A 164 -1.96 4.03 -0.95
N ARG A 165 -1.56 2.83 -1.35
CA ARG A 165 -0.14 2.44 -1.46
C ARG A 165 0.64 3.34 -2.43
N VAL A 166 1.92 3.47 -2.16
CA VAL A 166 2.90 4.03 -3.08
C VAL A 166 3.76 2.90 -3.65
N LEU A 167 4.02 2.94 -4.93
CA LEU A 167 4.99 2.09 -5.61
C LEU A 167 6.22 2.89 -6.00
N ARG A 168 7.32 2.21 -6.32
CA ARG A 168 8.53 2.88 -6.79
C ARG A 168 8.29 3.61 -8.09
N LEU A 169 8.83 4.81 -8.20
CA LEU A 169 8.84 5.54 -9.47
C LEU A 169 10.04 5.06 -10.31
N PRO A 170 9.86 4.65 -11.58
CA PRO A 170 10.95 4.22 -12.45
C PRO A 170 11.92 5.35 -12.76
N GLY A 171 13.13 5.01 -13.20
CA GLY A 171 14.18 5.96 -13.54
C GLY A 171 15.03 6.42 -12.35
N PHE A 172 14.75 5.96 -11.14
CA PHE A 172 15.48 6.28 -9.91
C PHE A 172 16.12 5.05 -9.30
N ALA A 173 17.28 5.23 -8.67
CA ALA A 173 17.97 4.14 -7.98
C ALA A 173 17.19 3.67 -6.75
N ASN A 174 17.10 2.35 -6.58
CA ASN A 174 16.62 1.72 -5.36
C ASN A 174 17.71 1.81 -4.28
N ARG A 175 17.58 2.78 -3.39
CA ARG A 175 18.57 3.06 -2.34
C ARG A 175 18.53 2.07 -1.16
N LYS A 176 17.65 1.05 -1.23
CA LYS A 176 17.64 -0.07 -0.28
C LYS A 176 18.81 -1.04 -0.56
N LEU A 177 19.29 -1.09 -1.79
CA LEU A 177 20.32 -2.01 -2.23
C LEU A 177 21.72 -1.42 -2.03
N PRO A 178 22.73 -2.25 -1.69
CA PRO A 178 24.12 -1.80 -1.62
C PRO A 178 24.70 -1.46 -3.01
N GLU A 179 24.26 -2.18 -4.04
CA GLU A 179 24.61 -1.93 -5.44
C GLU A 179 23.55 -1.06 -6.10
N GLU A 180 23.99 -0.21 -7.02
CA GLU A 180 23.07 0.66 -7.74
C GLU A 180 22.17 -0.16 -8.66
N PHE A 181 20.87 -0.08 -8.44
CA PHE A 181 19.86 -0.65 -9.31
C PHE A 181 18.83 0.43 -9.64
N ILE A 182 18.76 0.80 -10.92
CA ILE A 182 17.76 1.75 -11.41
C ILE A 182 16.44 1.01 -11.65
N VAL A 183 15.38 1.46 -11.00
CA VAL A 183 14.03 0.92 -11.19
C VAL A 183 13.61 1.16 -12.64
N GLN A 184 13.18 0.11 -13.32
CA GLN A 184 12.74 0.17 -14.72
C GLN A 184 11.25 -0.12 -14.80
N ALA A 185 10.54 0.49 -15.75
CA ALA A 185 9.16 0.19 -16.05
C ALA A 185 9.00 -0.17 -17.52
N ARG A 186 8.22 -1.21 -17.77
CA ARG A 186 7.74 -1.60 -19.11
C ARG A 186 6.24 -1.48 -19.14
N GLN A 187 5.70 -0.88 -20.19
CA GLN A 187 4.30 -0.93 -20.53
C GLN A 187 4.08 -2.14 -21.45
N GLU A 188 3.18 -3.04 -21.07
CA GLU A 188 2.92 -4.29 -21.79
C GLU A 188 1.61 -4.22 -22.59
N ASN A 189 0.65 -3.39 -22.15
CA ASN A 189 -0.56 -3.07 -22.90
C ASN A 189 -1.18 -1.75 -22.41
N ASP A 190 -2.29 -1.30 -23.01
CA ASP A 190 -3.02 -0.08 -22.67
C ASP A 190 -4.51 -0.31 -22.33
N ALA A 191 -4.91 -1.57 -22.19
CA ALA A 191 -6.28 -1.93 -21.84
C ALA A 191 -6.69 -1.35 -20.49
N VAL A 192 -7.99 -1.08 -20.31
CA VAL A 192 -8.58 -0.69 -19.04
C VAL A 192 -9.55 -1.78 -18.62
N TYR A 193 -9.33 -2.35 -17.45
CA TYR A 193 -10.06 -3.51 -16.97
C TYR A 193 -11.18 -3.13 -15.99
N THR A 194 -12.16 -3.99 -15.87
CA THR A 194 -13.23 -3.92 -14.87
C THR A 194 -13.10 -5.08 -13.89
N LEU A 195 -13.85 -5.07 -12.80
CA LEU A 195 -13.85 -6.17 -11.83
C LEU A 195 -14.15 -7.53 -12.47
N ARG A 196 -14.94 -7.55 -13.56
CA ARG A 196 -15.33 -8.78 -14.28
C ARG A 196 -14.18 -9.45 -15.04
N ASP A 197 -13.12 -8.70 -15.32
CA ASP A 197 -11.93 -9.22 -16.00
C ASP A 197 -11.02 -9.98 -15.03
N PHE A 198 -11.29 -9.90 -13.72
CA PHE A 198 -10.59 -10.63 -12.66
C PHE A 198 -11.53 -11.73 -12.14
N THR A 199 -11.25 -12.98 -12.51
CA THR A 199 -12.02 -14.15 -12.08
C THR A 199 -11.36 -14.90 -10.93
N ILE A 200 -10.72 -14.15 -10.03
CA ILE A 200 -10.07 -14.70 -8.84
C ILE A 200 -11.18 -15.12 -7.88
N HIS A 201 -11.30 -16.43 -7.64
CA HIS A 201 -12.16 -16.94 -6.58
C HIS A 201 -11.44 -16.72 -5.24
N GLU A 202 -12.16 -16.17 -4.28
CA GLU A 202 -11.75 -16.30 -2.90
C GLU A 202 -11.83 -17.82 -2.58
N ASP A 203 -10.67 -18.48 -2.56
CA ASP A 203 -10.60 -19.82 -1.98
C ASP A 203 -10.94 -19.68 -0.50
N SER A 204 -12.20 -19.94 -0.19
CA SER A 204 -12.57 -20.31 1.18
C SER A 204 -11.70 -21.51 1.53
N PRO A 205 -10.95 -21.50 2.65
CA PRO A 205 -10.16 -22.65 3.03
C PRO A 205 -11.09 -23.86 3.10
N GLU A 206 -10.90 -24.82 2.20
CA GLU A 206 -11.59 -26.11 2.27
C GLU A 206 -11.24 -26.76 3.60
N THR A 207 -12.14 -26.65 4.55
CA THR A 207 -12.12 -27.46 5.75
C THR A 207 -12.30 -28.91 5.32
N PRO A 208 -11.38 -29.84 5.63
CA PRO A 208 -11.58 -31.25 5.35
C PRO A 208 -12.91 -31.68 5.99
N ARG A 209 -13.83 -32.15 5.17
CA ARG A 209 -15.10 -32.70 5.65
C ARG A 209 -14.81 -33.98 6.41
N HIS A 210 -14.72 -33.88 7.73
CA HIS A 210 -14.88 -35.03 8.59
C HIS A 210 -16.35 -35.24 8.80
N LEU A 211 -16.88 -36.32 8.24
CA LEU A 211 -18.24 -36.85 8.52
C LEU A 211 -18.29 -37.28 9.98
N SER A 212 -19.03 -36.57 10.80
CA SER A 212 -19.69 -37.15 11.97
C SER A 212 -20.83 -36.24 12.41
N ASP A 213 -22.01 -36.85 12.50
CA ASP A 213 -23.27 -36.36 13.04
C ASP A 213 -23.10 -35.73 14.44
N ASP A 214 -23.67 -34.59 14.68
CA ASP A 214 -24.72 -34.28 15.65
C ASP A 214 -24.84 -32.77 15.92
N GLN A 215 -26.06 -32.37 16.08
CA GLN A 215 -26.65 -31.05 16.30
C GLN A 215 -25.89 -30.14 17.27
N GLU A 216 -25.61 -28.86 16.84
CA GLU A 216 -25.89 -27.66 17.63
C GLU A 216 -25.66 -26.38 16.79
N ARG A 217 -26.54 -25.37 16.95
CA ARG A 217 -26.59 -24.14 16.16
C ARG A 217 -25.34 -23.28 16.30
N PRO A 218 -24.75 -22.73 15.19
CA PRO A 218 -23.61 -21.84 15.30
C PRO A 218 -24.06 -20.45 15.78
N ARG A 219 -23.47 -20.00 16.87
CA ARG A 219 -23.38 -18.57 17.20
C ARG A 219 -22.50 -17.90 16.14
N THR A 220 -23.05 -16.93 15.44
CA THR A 220 -22.31 -16.05 14.52
C THR A 220 -21.28 -15.25 15.33
N VAL A 221 -19.99 -15.60 15.16
CA VAL A 221 -18.87 -14.79 15.62
C VAL A 221 -18.46 -13.89 14.44
N PRO A 222 -18.39 -12.56 14.57
CA PRO A 222 -17.87 -11.71 13.52
C PRO A 222 -16.39 -12.04 13.27
N SER A 223 -16.04 -12.34 12.04
CA SER A 223 -14.63 -12.56 11.62
C SER A 223 -13.89 -11.22 11.61
N ASP A 224 -13.16 -10.96 12.67
CA ASP A 224 -12.34 -9.76 12.86
C ASP A 224 -10.98 -10.00 12.18
N HIS A 225 -10.90 -9.80 10.87
CA HIS A 225 -9.64 -9.90 10.10
C HIS A 225 -8.79 -8.64 10.29
N LYS A 226 -8.24 -8.47 11.49
CA LYS A 226 -7.25 -7.43 11.77
C LYS A 226 -5.90 -7.82 11.16
N SER A 227 -5.23 -6.88 10.50
CA SER A 227 -3.87 -7.07 10.03
C SER A 227 -2.90 -7.31 11.21
N GLN A 228 -1.74 -7.92 10.95
CA GLN A 228 -0.71 -8.10 11.99
C GLN A 228 -0.34 -6.78 12.68
N SER A 229 -0.24 -5.70 11.91
CA SER A 229 0.05 -4.36 12.46
C SER A 229 -1.09 -3.83 13.35
N GLU A 230 -2.34 -4.14 13.03
CA GLU A 230 -3.50 -3.80 13.86
C GLU A 230 -3.55 -4.63 15.15
N HIS A 231 -3.14 -5.90 15.09
CA HIS A 231 -2.98 -6.74 16.29
C HIS A 231 -1.92 -6.20 17.23
N ASP A 232 -0.74 -5.84 16.72
CA ASP A 232 0.36 -5.29 17.50
C ASP A 232 -0.01 -3.92 18.10
N TRP A 233 -0.68 -3.08 17.33
CA TRP A 233 -1.17 -1.80 17.80
C TRP A 233 -2.29 -1.94 18.85
N ALA A 234 -3.24 -2.86 18.66
CA ALA A 234 -4.26 -3.16 19.65
C ALA A 234 -3.66 -3.77 20.92
N TYR A 235 -2.60 -4.57 20.81
CA TYR A 235 -1.82 -5.07 21.95
C TYR A 235 -1.15 -3.91 22.69
N ALA A 236 -0.42 -3.03 21.98
CA ALA A 236 0.23 -1.86 22.57
C ALA A 236 -0.75 -0.97 23.34
N LYS A 237 -1.91 -0.66 22.74
CA LYS A 237 -2.95 0.14 23.40
C LYS A 237 -3.46 -0.50 24.69
N ARG A 238 -3.74 -1.81 24.67
CA ARG A 238 -4.21 -2.52 25.87
C ARG A 238 -3.14 -2.59 26.97
N ALA A 239 -1.89 -2.80 26.57
CA ALA A 239 -0.78 -2.87 27.51
C ALA A 239 -0.53 -1.51 28.18
N LEU A 240 -0.45 -0.44 27.40
CA LEU A 240 -0.27 0.92 27.90
C LEU A 240 -1.46 1.40 28.74
N ALA A 241 -2.69 1.07 28.37
CA ALA A 241 -3.89 1.40 29.15
C ALA A 241 -3.94 0.68 30.52
N ARG A 242 -3.24 -0.44 30.67
CA ARG A 242 -3.05 -1.14 31.97
C ARG A 242 -1.92 -0.56 32.80
N GLY A 243 -1.12 0.35 32.25
CA GLY A 243 0.04 0.93 32.90
C GLY A 243 1.34 0.14 32.71
N ASP A 244 1.40 -0.75 31.71
CA ASP A 244 2.66 -1.45 31.38
C ASP A 244 3.70 -0.42 30.89
N ASP A 245 4.97 -0.62 31.24
CA ASP A 245 6.07 0.24 30.81
C ASP A 245 6.23 0.22 29.28
N PRO A 246 6.26 1.39 28.61
CA PRO A 246 6.38 1.47 27.16
C PRO A 246 7.59 0.73 26.59
N GLU A 247 8.76 0.77 27.26
CA GLU A 247 9.96 0.07 26.78
C GLU A 247 9.80 -1.46 26.87
N VAL A 248 9.09 -1.97 27.87
CA VAL A 248 8.75 -3.40 27.98
C VAL A 248 7.81 -3.82 26.85
N VAL A 249 6.83 -2.97 26.50
CA VAL A 249 5.90 -3.23 25.38
C VAL A 249 6.64 -3.21 24.05
N ILE A 250 7.56 -2.26 23.86
CA ILE A 250 8.43 -2.19 22.67
C ILE A 250 9.23 -3.48 22.54
N GLN A 251 9.92 -3.91 23.60
CA GLN A 251 10.75 -5.11 23.55
C GLN A 251 9.94 -6.36 23.18
N ARG A 252 8.77 -6.53 23.78
CA ARG A 252 7.89 -7.68 23.48
C ARG A 252 7.42 -7.70 22.02
N ILE A 253 7.08 -6.55 21.45
CA ILE A 253 6.69 -6.47 20.03
C ILE A 253 7.90 -6.72 19.15
N ALA A 254 9.07 -6.17 19.47
CA ALA A 254 10.30 -6.37 18.71
C ALA A 254 10.71 -7.86 18.70
N ASP A 255 10.69 -8.52 19.86
CA ASP A 255 11.02 -9.95 19.98
C ASP A 255 10.04 -10.81 19.18
N TYR A 256 8.74 -10.52 19.28
CA TYR A 256 7.71 -11.26 18.54
C TYR A 256 7.80 -11.06 17.02
N ARG A 257 8.34 -9.94 16.56
CA ARG A 257 8.51 -9.60 15.15
C ARG A 257 9.94 -9.74 14.63
N SER A 258 10.82 -10.38 15.40
CA SER A 258 12.24 -10.52 15.08
C SER A 258 12.51 -11.21 13.74
N GLU A 259 11.64 -12.14 13.33
CA GLU A 259 11.73 -12.86 12.04
C GLU A 259 10.90 -12.21 10.92
N ASP A 260 9.93 -11.35 11.26
CA ASP A 260 8.94 -10.81 10.32
C ASP A 260 9.29 -9.41 9.81
N LYS A 261 10.20 -8.69 10.46
CA LYS A 261 10.51 -7.28 10.16
C LYS A 261 12.01 -7.09 9.96
N ASP A 262 12.36 -6.29 8.96
CA ASP A 262 13.75 -5.89 8.67
C ASP A 262 14.39 -5.13 9.86
N ASP A 263 13.59 -4.32 10.58
CA ASP A 263 13.97 -3.61 11.80
C ASP A 263 12.83 -3.72 12.82
N PRO A 264 12.83 -4.82 13.63
CA PRO A 264 11.79 -5.06 14.63
C PRO A 264 11.72 -3.98 15.70
N ASN A 265 12.87 -3.41 16.11
CA ASN A 265 12.95 -2.38 17.13
C ASN A 265 12.33 -1.06 16.65
N TYR A 266 12.65 -0.62 15.45
CA TYR A 266 12.03 0.56 14.86
C TYR A 266 10.52 0.39 14.70
N TYR A 267 10.09 -0.78 14.19
CA TYR A 267 8.67 -1.11 14.05
C TYR A 267 7.92 -1.05 15.37
N ALA A 268 8.47 -1.67 16.42
CA ALA A 268 7.88 -1.71 17.76
C ALA A 268 7.78 -0.32 18.37
N ARG A 269 8.85 0.48 18.32
CA ARG A 269 8.86 1.88 18.81
C ARG A 269 7.81 2.73 18.10
N HIS A 270 7.70 2.61 16.78
CA HIS A 270 6.68 3.35 16.02
C HIS A 270 5.25 2.94 16.40
N THR A 271 5.00 1.64 16.59
CA THR A 271 3.70 1.09 16.99
C THR A 271 3.28 1.58 18.38
N VAL A 272 4.20 1.53 19.34
CA VAL A 272 3.96 1.97 20.73
C VAL A 272 3.77 3.47 20.81
N SER A 273 4.61 4.26 20.15
CA SER A 273 4.47 5.74 20.09
C SER A 273 3.11 6.17 19.53
N LYS A 274 2.64 5.51 18.48
CA LYS A 274 1.31 5.76 17.89
C LYS A 274 0.18 5.42 18.86
N ALA A 275 0.32 4.33 19.61
CA ALA A 275 -0.65 3.92 20.63
C ALA A 275 -0.70 4.90 21.82
N GLN A 276 0.45 5.44 22.26
CA GLN A 276 0.53 6.46 23.31
C GLN A 276 -0.17 7.75 22.90
N GLN A 277 0.14 8.28 21.71
CA GLN A 277 -0.50 9.50 21.19
C GLN A 277 -2.03 9.40 21.15
N GLU A 278 -2.57 8.25 20.75
CA GLU A 278 -4.03 8.07 20.74
C GLU A 278 -4.64 8.02 22.15
N LEU A 279 -3.96 7.41 23.12
CA LEU A 279 -4.42 7.37 24.49
C LEU A 279 -4.38 8.77 25.13
N GLU A 280 -3.34 9.56 24.87
CA GLU A 280 -3.22 10.96 25.31
C GLU A 280 -4.30 11.85 24.72
N CYS A 281 -4.57 11.72 23.41
CA CYS A 281 -5.65 12.47 22.76
C CYS A 281 -7.03 12.17 23.37
N LYS A 282 -7.28 10.92 23.76
CA LYS A 282 -8.54 10.52 24.39
C LYS A 282 -8.70 11.07 25.82
N SER A 283 -7.62 11.11 26.62
CA SER A 283 -7.66 11.70 27.96
C SER A 283 -7.96 13.20 27.94
N ILE A 284 -7.37 13.96 27.01
CA ILE A 284 -7.62 15.40 26.84
C ILE A 284 -9.09 15.69 26.44
N VAL A 285 -9.71 14.81 25.63
CA VAL A 285 -11.12 14.98 25.23
C VAL A 285 -12.07 14.69 26.38
N VAL A 286 -11.73 13.76 27.26
CA VAL A 286 -12.55 13.43 28.45
C VAL A 286 -12.48 14.54 29.50
N GLU A 287 -11.31 15.11 29.79
CA GLU A 287 -11.14 16.23 30.74
C GLU A 287 -11.91 17.48 30.28
N LYS A 288 -11.95 17.79 28.97
CA LYS A 288 -12.74 18.91 28.43
C LYS A 288 -14.24 18.68 28.42
N ALA A 289 -14.71 17.46 28.54
CA ALA A 289 -16.14 17.12 28.61
C ALA A 289 -16.71 17.30 30.03
N ASP A 290 -15.86 17.17 31.05
CA ASP A 290 -16.27 17.31 32.47
C ASP A 290 -16.25 18.77 32.97
N GLU A 291 -15.62 19.72 32.25
CA GLU A 291 -15.66 21.14 32.52
C GLU A 291 -16.86 21.84 31.86
N LYS A 292 -18.13 21.45 32.16
CA LYS A 292 -19.27 22.27 31.87
C LYS A 292 -19.49 23.27 33.01
N PRO A 293 -19.54 24.63 32.74
CA PRO A 293 -19.78 25.60 33.77
C PRO A 293 -21.20 25.46 34.34
N GLY A 294 -21.25 25.42 35.66
CA GLY A 294 -22.48 25.38 36.43
C GLY A 294 -23.43 26.53 36.05
N ARG A 295 -24.70 26.20 35.82
CA ARG A 295 -25.80 27.16 35.71
C ARG A 295 -25.95 27.90 37.04
N THR A 296 -25.63 29.19 37.04
CA THR A 296 -26.02 30.12 38.07
C THR A 296 -27.51 30.42 37.91
N HIS A 297 -28.31 29.97 38.88
CA HIS A 297 -29.68 30.50 39.06
C HIS A 297 -29.63 31.86 39.76
N GLN A 298 -30.16 32.85 39.11
CA GLN A 298 -30.84 34.02 39.73
C GLN A 298 -32.19 34.18 39.07
#